data_ab9d59c807b4fe85cf803a0f745ee0fd
#
_entry.id   ab9d59c807b4fe85cf803a0f745ee0fd
#
_cell.length_a   1.000
_cell.length_b   1.000
_cell.length_c   1.000
_cell.angle_alpha   90.00
_cell.angle_beta   90.00
_cell.angle_gamma   90.00
#
_symmetry.space_group_name_H-M   'P 1'
#
loop_
_entity.id
_entity.type
_entity.pdbx_description
1 polymer ?
#
loop_
_entity_poly.entity_id
_entity_poly.type
_entity_poly.pdbx_seq_one_letter_code
_entity_poly.pdbx_strand_id
1 'polypeptide(L)'
;MDRSWLPVLQARITIQNYYKYRHIEKPGWQLGWTWAANEVIWSMSGAFATQQGNCSAFRSEIPHCCKRSPIIVDFAPEAPPENKLDGCCHGGLLAASAINPSSSFASFEMKVGNLRGNFTVHKPLNLTLMTPGPGYTCDEFMDTDPTTSLVIEGQRHEQVIRTWKSTCTYSTFLANNLPTCCISLSTFYNPEVTPCNLCSCGCKLADNEAKLCIGQRSSGPYVRELIQCTDHMCPLRVHWHIKKNYMNYWRVKLTVSNYNLGKNYSNWNLVVQHPGFSQQTTVFSFNSTMLSTVGVPDEVALFWGLDFYNDALLQAEEKQVGSVTTEILLLKDMNSFTLRNGWAFPRRIYFNGENCRMPLPQSFPMLPNGCSREKPCNSYLSMLLLSIYLTYKTLNF
;
A
#
# COMPACT_ATOMS: atom_id res chain seq x y z
N MET A 1 -27.13 22.41 44.22
CA MET A 1 -26.29 23.02 43.20
C MET A 1 -26.49 22.24 41.91
N ASP A 2 -27.09 22.92 40.98
CA ASP A 2 -27.66 22.39 39.74
C ASP A 2 -26.65 21.56 38.95
N ARG A 3 -27.06 20.34 38.56
CA ARG A 3 -26.42 19.56 37.54
C ARG A 3 -26.66 20.24 36.19
N SER A 4 -25.93 21.31 35.93
CA SER A 4 -25.89 21.85 34.58
C SER A 4 -25.27 20.76 33.69
N TRP A 5 -26.12 20.13 32.86
CA TRP A 5 -25.71 19.21 31.82
C TRP A 5 -24.73 19.94 30.91
N LEU A 6 -23.42 19.68 31.12
CA LEU A 6 -22.44 20.18 30.16
C LEU A 6 -22.80 19.62 28.79
N PRO A 7 -22.93 20.46 27.78
CA PRO A 7 -23.28 20.00 26.45
C PRO A 7 -22.25 19.00 25.94
N VAL A 8 -22.74 17.84 25.58
CA VAL A 8 -21.97 16.80 24.97
C VAL A 8 -22.41 16.67 23.53
N LEU A 9 -21.49 16.69 22.62
CA LEU A 9 -21.75 16.53 21.19
C LEU A 9 -21.29 15.13 20.76
N GLN A 10 -22.10 14.50 19.92
CA GLN A 10 -21.72 13.25 19.28
C GLN A 10 -21.02 13.56 17.94
N ALA A 11 -19.87 12.97 17.74
CA ALA A 11 -19.12 13.05 16.51
C ALA A 11 -18.90 11.66 15.94
N ARG A 12 -19.13 11.51 14.64
CA ARG A 12 -18.80 10.30 13.88
C ARG A 12 -17.63 10.60 12.97
N ILE A 13 -16.65 9.74 12.98
CA ILE A 13 -15.45 9.82 12.15
C ILE A 13 -15.45 8.63 11.20
N THR A 14 -15.19 8.89 9.92
CA THR A 14 -15.02 7.85 8.90
C THR A 14 -13.69 8.04 8.20
N ILE A 15 -12.90 7.00 8.18
CA ILE A 15 -11.62 6.93 7.45
C ILE A 15 -11.88 6.10 6.21
N GLN A 16 -11.62 6.64 5.02
CA GLN A 16 -11.79 5.96 3.75
C GLN A 16 -10.45 5.82 3.03
N ASN A 17 -10.06 4.60 2.70
CA ASN A 17 -8.89 4.34 1.89
C ASN A 17 -9.25 4.37 0.39
N TYR A 18 -8.86 5.43 -0.29
CA TYR A 18 -9.06 5.59 -1.74
C TYR A 18 -7.92 5.01 -2.59
N TYR A 19 -6.84 4.55 -1.96
CA TYR A 19 -5.76 3.93 -2.71
C TYR A 19 -6.22 2.59 -3.30
N LYS A 20 -6.06 2.44 -4.61
CA LYS A 20 -6.54 1.25 -5.35
C LYS A 20 -5.78 -0.02 -5.00
N TYR A 21 -4.51 0.10 -4.64
CA TYR A 21 -3.60 -1.03 -4.41
C TYR A 21 -2.66 -0.84 -3.21
N ARG A 22 -2.96 0.07 -2.30
CA ARG A 22 -2.25 0.22 -1.03
C ARG A 22 -3.18 -0.12 0.11
N HIS A 23 -2.87 -1.19 0.83
CA HIS A 23 -3.52 -1.51 2.09
C HIS A 23 -2.94 -0.68 3.23
N ILE A 24 -3.72 -0.53 4.30
CA ILE A 24 -3.19 -0.21 5.62
C ILE A 24 -3.08 -1.55 6.37
N GLU A 25 -1.83 -1.96 6.61
CA GLU A 25 -1.48 -3.24 7.21
C GLU A 25 -1.37 -3.14 8.74
N LYS A 26 -1.16 -4.29 9.41
CA LYS A 26 -0.83 -4.32 10.85
C LYS A 26 0.41 -3.45 11.16
N PRO A 27 0.43 -2.74 12.28
CA PRO A 27 -0.53 -2.69 13.38
C PRO A 27 -1.79 -1.87 13.15
N GLY A 28 -2.05 -1.36 11.95
CA GLY A 28 -3.23 -0.61 11.62
C GLY A 28 -3.04 0.91 11.65
N TRP A 29 -4.11 1.63 11.36
CA TRP A 29 -4.11 3.09 11.38
C TRP A 29 -4.11 3.64 12.82
N GLN A 30 -3.44 4.77 12.98
CA GLN A 30 -3.52 5.61 14.16
C GLN A 30 -3.86 7.03 13.72
N LEU A 31 -4.95 7.54 14.23
CA LEU A 31 -5.45 8.88 13.91
C LEU A 31 -5.22 9.81 15.09
N GLY A 32 -4.55 10.91 14.86
CA GLY A 32 -4.31 11.93 15.88
C GLY A 32 -4.75 13.31 15.41
N TRP A 33 -5.13 14.17 16.35
CA TRP A 33 -5.41 15.59 16.11
C TRP A 33 -5.13 16.41 17.35
N THR A 34 -5.15 17.70 17.23
CA THR A 34 -5.06 18.62 18.37
C THR A 34 -6.39 19.35 18.56
N TRP A 35 -6.95 19.30 19.75
CA TRP A 35 -8.13 20.06 20.10
C TRP A 35 -7.82 21.57 20.07
N ALA A 36 -8.74 22.36 19.51
CA ALA A 36 -8.57 23.80 19.42
C ALA A 36 -8.71 24.50 20.79
N ALA A 37 -9.50 23.91 21.69
CA ALA A 37 -9.67 24.38 23.06
C ALA A 37 -9.38 23.28 24.09
N ASN A 38 -10.24 23.13 25.10
CA ASN A 38 -10.07 22.15 26.17
C ASN A 38 -11.09 21.00 26.06
N GLU A 39 -11.43 20.63 24.85
CA GLU A 39 -12.35 19.51 24.59
C GLU A 39 -11.78 18.22 25.17
N VAL A 40 -12.69 17.36 25.63
CA VAL A 40 -12.35 16.02 26.14
C VAL A 40 -13.26 14.98 25.47
N ILE A 41 -12.78 13.76 25.38
CA ILE A 41 -13.57 12.63 24.90
C ILE A 41 -14.17 11.93 26.12
N TRP A 42 -15.50 11.96 26.23
CA TRP A 42 -16.22 11.30 27.33
C TRP A 42 -16.32 9.79 27.11
N SER A 43 -16.70 9.39 25.90
CA SER A 43 -16.83 7.99 25.54
C SER A 43 -16.56 7.78 24.07
N MET A 44 -16.21 6.57 23.70
CA MET A 44 -15.96 6.14 22.33
C MET A 44 -16.62 4.80 22.04
N SER A 45 -17.01 4.58 20.80
CA SER A 45 -17.48 3.30 20.26
C SER A 45 -16.82 3.09 18.90
N GLY A 46 -16.39 1.87 18.60
CA GLY A 46 -15.68 1.53 17.35
C GLY A 46 -14.19 1.80 17.38
N ALA A 47 -13.69 2.60 18.34
CA ALA A 47 -12.28 2.90 18.51
C ALA A 47 -12.00 3.32 19.95
N PHE A 48 -10.72 3.49 20.31
CA PHE A 48 -10.32 3.96 21.62
C PHE A 48 -9.09 4.87 21.57
N ALA A 49 -8.94 5.74 22.58
CA ALA A 49 -7.75 6.54 22.75
C ALA A 49 -6.64 5.71 23.40
N THR A 50 -5.43 5.78 22.88
CA THR A 50 -4.28 5.03 23.38
C THR A 50 -3.85 5.45 24.78
N GLN A 51 -4.22 6.66 25.20
CA GLN A 51 -3.86 7.23 26.52
C GLN A 51 -4.98 8.14 27.04
N GLN A 52 -5.33 8.01 28.30
CA GLN A 52 -6.33 8.84 28.94
C GLN A 52 -5.87 10.28 29.18
N GLY A 53 -4.61 10.47 29.56
CA GLY A 53 -4.10 11.78 29.97
C GLY A 53 -4.52 12.17 31.40
N ASN A 54 -4.33 13.46 31.71
CA ASN A 54 -4.65 13.97 33.06
C ASN A 54 -6.12 14.41 33.13
N CYS A 55 -6.96 13.60 33.77
CA CYS A 55 -8.38 13.86 33.99
C CYS A 55 -8.71 14.33 35.43
N SER A 56 -7.73 14.77 36.20
CA SER A 56 -7.88 15.14 37.63
C SER A 56 -8.91 16.27 37.88
N ALA A 57 -9.19 17.07 36.87
CA ALA A 57 -10.22 18.12 36.94
C ALA A 57 -11.66 17.58 36.99
N PHE A 58 -11.88 16.32 36.66
CA PHE A 58 -13.18 15.66 36.61
C PHE A 58 -13.33 14.71 37.82
N ARG A 59 -14.28 15.01 38.72
CA ARG A 59 -14.42 14.27 39.98
C ARG A 59 -15.58 13.25 40.01
N SER A 60 -16.65 13.48 39.25
CA SER A 60 -17.86 12.64 39.30
C SER A 60 -17.87 11.57 38.20
N GLU A 61 -17.56 11.96 37.00
CA GLU A 61 -17.38 11.06 35.85
C GLU A 61 -16.03 11.35 35.23
N ILE A 62 -15.27 10.31 34.94
CA ILE A 62 -13.94 10.45 34.39
C ILE A 62 -14.02 10.26 32.87
N PRO A 63 -13.63 11.26 32.06
CA PRO A 63 -13.62 11.12 30.62
C PRO A 63 -12.71 9.98 30.14
N HIS A 64 -13.04 9.43 28.99
CA HIS A 64 -12.22 8.43 28.31
C HIS A 64 -10.83 8.98 27.95
N CYS A 65 -10.76 10.24 27.49
CA CYS A 65 -9.48 10.89 27.17
C CYS A 65 -9.53 12.39 27.44
N CYS A 66 -8.56 12.88 28.21
CA CYS A 66 -8.37 14.29 28.56
C CYS A 66 -7.12 14.90 27.89
N LYS A 67 -6.54 14.21 26.91
CA LYS A 67 -5.41 14.74 26.19
C LYS A 67 -5.84 15.82 25.18
N ARG A 68 -5.06 16.89 25.11
CA ARG A 68 -5.23 17.90 24.07
C ARG A 68 -4.93 17.36 22.69
N SER A 69 -4.01 16.40 22.58
CA SER A 69 -3.67 15.71 21.33
C SER A 69 -3.88 14.20 21.52
N PRO A 70 -5.12 13.71 21.40
CA PRO A 70 -5.42 12.28 21.49
C PRO A 70 -4.88 11.52 20.27
N ILE A 71 -4.52 10.25 20.48
CA ILE A 71 -4.21 9.29 19.42
C ILE A 71 -5.23 8.16 19.53
N ILE A 72 -5.96 7.94 18.48
CA ILE A 72 -7.06 6.99 18.39
C ILE A 72 -6.64 5.80 17.52
N VAL A 73 -7.02 4.62 17.93
CA VAL A 73 -6.80 3.36 17.24
C VAL A 73 -8.08 2.54 17.18
N ASP A 74 -8.21 1.72 16.15
CA ASP A 74 -9.34 0.81 15.97
C ASP A 74 -9.32 -0.34 16.99
N PHE A 75 -10.49 -0.84 17.35
CA PHE A 75 -10.60 -2.10 18.07
C PHE A 75 -10.25 -3.29 17.21
N ALA A 76 -9.74 -4.34 17.86
CA ALA A 76 -9.57 -5.64 17.23
C ALA A 76 -10.93 -6.31 16.95
N PRO A 77 -11.01 -7.26 16.00
CA PRO A 77 -12.25 -7.97 15.67
C PRO A 77 -12.91 -8.69 16.86
N GLU A 78 -12.11 -9.04 17.85
CA GLU A 78 -12.53 -9.74 19.08
C GLU A 78 -13.10 -8.79 20.16
N ALA A 79 -13.20 -7.49 19.85
CA ALA A 79 -13.73 -6.50 20.80
C ALA A 79 -15.15 -6.87 21.29
N PRO A 80 -15.49 -6.55 22.55
CA PRO A 80 -16.83 -6.78 23.10
C PRO A 80 -17.93 -6.13 22.26
N PRO A 81 -19.12 -6.74 22.16
CA PRO A 81 -20.22 -6.23 21.33
C PRO A 81 -20.63 -4.77 21.63
N GLU A 82 -20.55 -4.35 22.90
CA GLU A 82 -20.87 -3.01 23.34
C GLU A 82 -19.92 -1.93 22.79
N ASN A 83 -18.74 -2.32 22.37
CA ASN A 83 -17.75 -1.43 21.76
C ASN A 83 -17.79 -1.44 20.23
N LYS A 84 -18.59 -2.34 19.64
CA LYS A 84 -18.69 -2.47 18.19
C LYS A 84 -19.63 -1.45 17.60
N LEU A 85 -19.32 -1.02 16.39
CA LEU A 85 -20.10 -0.12 15.56
C LEU A 85 -20.00 -0.58 14.10
N ASP A 86 -21.00 -0.23 13.29
CA ASP A 86 -20.91 -0.49 11.84
C ASP A 86 -19.70 0.19 11.22
N GLY A 87 -18.89 -0.61 10.52
CA GLY A 87 -17.67 -0.16 9.88
C GLY A 87 -16.45 -0.09 10.79
N CYS A 88 -16.52 -0.70 12.01
CA CYS A 88 -15.37 -0.79 12.90
C CYS A 88 -14.80 -2.19 13.03
N CYS A 89 -13.74 -2.21 13.84
CA CYS A 89 -13.20 -3.38 14.53
C CYS A 89 -12.47 -4.34 13.61
N HIS A 90 -11.61 -3.75 12.78
CA HIS A 90 -10.69 -4.48 11.90
C HIS A 90 -9.23 -4.44 12.40
N GLY A 91 -8.99 -3.96 13.63
CA GLY A 91 -7.63 -3.75 14.16
C GLY A 91 -6.86 -2.67 13.41
N GLY A 92 -7.56 -1.69 12.85
CA GLY A 92 -6.98 -0.61 12.07
C GLY A 92 -6.57 -0.99 10.64
N LEU A 93 -6.96 -2.17 10.17
CA LEU A 93 -6.67 -2.59 8.79
C LEU A 93 -7.67 -1.96 7.83
N LEU A 94 -7.18 -1.44 6.70
CA LEU A 94 -8.02 -0.98 5.60
C LEU A 94 -7.56 -1.60 4.29
N ALA A 95 -8.45 -2.27 3.61
CA ALA A 95 -8.16 -2.85 2.32
C ALA A 95 -7.91 -1.79 1.25
N ALA A 96 -7.19 -2.14 0.21
CA ALA A 96 -7.09 -1.36 -1.01
C ALA A 96 -8.47 -1.33 -1.71
N SER A 97 -8.90 -0.13 -2.13
CA SER A 97 -10.27 0.08 -2.63
C SER A 97 -10.63 -0.71 -3.90
N ALA A 98 -9.64 -1.07 -4.73
CA ALA A 98 -9.87 -1.89 -5.93
C ALA A 98 -10.00 -3.39 -5.62
N ILE A 99 -9.61 -3.84 -4.42
CA ILE A 99 -9.63 -5.25 -4.02
C ILE A 99 -10.87 -5.54 -3.19
N ASN A 100 -11.07 -4.80 -2.12
CA ASN A 100 -12.21 -4.97 -1.23
C ASN A 100 -12.77 -3.60 -0.80
N PRO A 101 -13.72 -3.03 -1.56
CA PRO A 101 -14.33 -1.76 -1.23
C PRO A 101 -15.04 -1.75 0.13
N SER A 102 -15.65 -2.87 0.54
CA SER A 102 -16.38 -2.97 1.81
C SER A 102 -15.48 -2.91 3.04
N SER A 103 -14.22 -3.33 2.92
CA SER A 103 -13.22 -3.26 3.98
C SER A 103 -12.21 -2.11 3.79
N SER A 104 -12.52 -1.16 2.89
CA SER A 104 -11.66 -0.01 2.62
C SER A 104 -11.97 1.20 3.49
N PHE A 105 -12.90 1.08 4.43
CA PHE A 105 -13.26 2.15 5.35
C PHE A 105 -13.34 1.66 6.79
N ALA A 106 -13.19 2.59 7.73
CA ALA A 106 -13.46 2.38 9.14
C ALA A 106 -14.26 3.56 9.70
N SER A 107 -15.16 3.29 10.63
CA SER A 107 -15.95 4.31 11.30
C SER A 107 -15.95 4.10 12.80
N PHE A 108 -15.93 5.20 13.54
CA PHE A 108 -16.10 5.21 14.98
C PHE A 108 -16.86 6.44 15.44
N GLU A 109 -17.42 6.38 16.63
CA GLU A 109 -18.14 7.49 17.25
C GLU A 109 -17.50 7.89 18.57
N MET A 110 -17.63 9.16 18.90
CA MET A 110 -17.18 9.68 20.18
C MET A 110 -18.14 10.76 20.70
N LYS A 111 -18.23 10.84 22.02
CA LYS A 111 -18.90 11.95 22.71
C LYS A 111 -17.84 12.94 23.17
N VAL A 112 -17.96 14.18 22.70
CA VAL A 112 -17.03 15.28 23.00
C VAL A 112 -17.70 16.26 23.94
N GLY A 113 -17.04 16.61 25.01
CA GLY A 113 -17.54 17.55 25.99
C GLY A 113 -16.49 18.58 26.43
N ASN A 114 -16.78 19.25 27.56
CA ASN A 114 -15.99 20.36 28.08
C ASN A 114 -15.93 21.54 27.09
N LEU A 115 -17.04 21.79 26.38
CA LEU A 115 -17.18 22.86 25.41
C LEU A 115 -17.38 24.18 26.19
N ARG A 116 -16.46 25.11 26.04
CA ARG A 116 -16.55 26.43 26.66
C ARG A 116 -17.32 27.40 25.76
N GLY A 117 -18.17 28.23 26.37
CA GLY A 117 -18.89 29.30 25.69
C GLY A 117 -20.11 28.83 24.94
N ASN A 118 -20.46 29.46 23.84
CA ASN A 118 -21.72 29.34 23.09
C ASN A 118 -21.92 28.00 22.35
N PHE A 119 -21.55 26.86 22.95
CA PHE A 119 -21.69 25.52 22.37
C PHE A 119 -21.10 25.36 20.97
N THR A 120 -20.11 26.15 20.62
CA THR A 120 -19.46 26.09 19.34
C THR A 120 -18.49 24.92 19.32
N VAL A 121 -18.70 24.00 18.39
CA VAL A 121 -17.72 22.95 18.07
C VAL A 121 -16.58 23.60 17.31
N HIS A 122 -15.39 23.56 17.89
CA HIS A 122 -14.20 24.05 17.22
C HIS A 122 -13.65 22.96 16.30
N LYS A 123 -13.23 23.38 15.12
CA LYS A 123 -12.54 22.52 14.16
C LYS A 123 -11.23 22.00 14.78
N PRO A 124 -11.00 20.67 14.80
CA PRO A 124 -9.72 20.12 15.24
C PRO A 124 -8.58 20.62 14.36
N LEU A 125 -7.37 20.60 14.90
CA LEU A 125 -6.15 21.09 14.24
C LEU A 125 -5.16 19.92 14.07
N ASN A 126 -4.23 20.07 13.13
CA ASN A 126 -3.08 19.19 12.98
C ASN A 126 -3.45 17.69 12.91
N LEU A 127 -4.33 17.34 11.97
CA LEU A 127 -4.66 15.93 11.72
C LEU A 127 -3.40 15.16 11.35
N THR A 128 -3.21 14.02 11.97
CA THR A 128 -2.11 13.09 11.66
C THR A 128 -2.68 11.70 11.44
N LEU A 129 -2.24 11.05 10.38
CA LEU A 129 -2.51 9.65 10.10
C LEU A 129 -1.19 8.89 10.08
N MET A 130 -1.04 7.93 10.97
CA MET A 130 0.09 7.00 10.99
C MET A 130 -0.41 5.59 10.66
N THR A 131 0.31 4.92 9.83
CA THR A 131 0.10 3.51 9.45
C THR A 131 1.46 2.84 9.60
N PRO A 132 1.63 1.53 9.67
CA PRO A 132 2.84 0.87 10.24
C PRO A 132 4.16 1.69 10.30
N GLY A 133 4.17 2.83 9.67
CA GLY A 133 5.28 3.79 9.67
C GLY A 133 4.82 5.19 9.27
N PRO A 134 5.72 6.19 9.29
CA PRO A 134 5.46 7.52 8.77
C PRO A 134 5.24 7.49 7.26
N GLY A 135 4.79 8.58 6.69
CA GLY A 135 4.65 8.72 5.22
C GLY A 135 3.36 9.40 4.81
N TYR A 136 2.38 9.51 5.69
CA TYR A 136 1.17 10.25 5.42
C TYR A 136 1.31 11.71 5.86
N THR A 137 0.86 12.60 5.00
CA THR A 137 0.63 14.03 5.28
C THR A 137 -0.85 14.32 5.09
N CYS A 138 -1.45 14.97 6.06
CA CYS A 138 -2.87 15.34 6.00
C CYS A 138 -3.02 16.84 5.78
N ASP A 139 -3.97 17.19 4.92
CA ASP A 139 -4.37 18.57 4.72
C ASP A 139 -5.10 19.11 5.95
N GLU A 140 -5.24 20.42 6.04
CA GLU A 140 -6.10 21.04 7.04
C GLU A 140 -7.56 20.62 6.82
N PHE A 141 -8.33 20.54 7.92
CA PHE A 141 -9.75 20.27 7.81
C PHE A 141 -10.46 21.40 7.04
N MET A 142 -11.26 21.02 6.07
CA MET A 142 -12.14 21.90 5.31
C MET A 142 -13.59 21.69 5.76
N ASP A 143 -14.33 22.78 5.90
CA ASP A 143 -15.78 22.69 6.13
C ASP A 143 -16.46 22.19 4.86
N THR A 144 -17.39 21.26 5.02
CA THR A 144 -18.22 20.71 3.94
C THR A 144 -19.70 20.82 4.32
N ASP A 145 -20.57 20.60 3.34
CA ASP A 145 -22.00 20.57 3.59
C ASP A 145 -22.34 19.55 4.68
N PRO A 146 -23.25 19.88 5.61
CA PRO A 146 -23.68 18.96 6.64
C PRO A 146 -24.27 17.68 6.04
N THR A 147 -23.83 16.55 6.54
CA THR A 147 -24.37 15.26 6.15
C THR A 147 -25.70 15.01 6.85
N THR A 148 -26.59 14.24 6.22
CA THR A 148 -27.82 13.74 6.86
C THR A 148 -27.65 12.25 7.13
N SER A 149 -27.98 11.81 8.34
CA SER A 149 -28.04 10.40 8.69
C SER A 149 -29.48 9.96 8.89
N LEU A 150 -29.80 8.76 8.42
CA LEU A 150 -31.08 8.11 8.69
C LEU A 150 -30.96 7.34 10.00
N VAL A 151 -31.77 7.65 11.00
CA VAL A 151 -31.78 6.85 12.23
C VAL A 151 -32.59 5.59 12.01
N ILE A 152 -32.14 4.50 12.59
CA ILE A 152 -32.48 3.08 12.32
C ILE A 152 -33.97 2.70 12.44
N GLU A 153 -34.84 3.54 12.92
CA GLU A 153 -36.26 3.25 12.95
C GLU A 153 -37.07 3.80 11.75
N GLY A 154 -36.39 4.24 10.71
CA GLY A 154 -37.00 4.61 9.41
C GLY A 154 -37.80 5.89 9.38
N GLN A 155 -37.95 6.60 10.51
CA GLN A 155 -38.80 7.76 10.61
C GLN A 155 -38.14 9.06 11.07
N ARG A 156 -36.86 9.03 11.45
CA ARG A 156 -36.16 10.22 11.93
C ARG A 156 -34.91 10.48 11.14
N HIS A 157 -34.84 11.66 10.53
CA HIS A 157 -33.62 12.17 9.92
C HIS A 157 -32.89 13.05 10.94
N GLU A 158 -31.64 12.70 11.25
CA GLU A 158 -30.75 13.56 12.02
C GLU A 158 -29.86 14.34 11.07
N GLN A 159 -29.94 15.65 11.12
CA GLN A 159 -29.05 16.53 10.39
C GLN A 159 -27.81 16.77 11.24
N VAL A 160 -26.62 16.52 10.64
CA VAL A 160 -25.35 16.82 11.27
C VAL A 160 -25.14 18.35 11.29
N ILE A 161 -24.76 18.90 12.44
CA ILE A 161 -24.57 20.34 12.61
C ILE A 161 -23.41 20.86 11.78
N ARG A 162 -22.31 20.10 11.72
CA ARG A 162 -21.09 20.43 10.98
C ARG A 162 -20.41 19.17 10.48
N THR A 163 -19.83 19.27 9.28
CA THR A 163 -18.98 18.22 8.71
C THR A 163 -17.67 18.82 8.27
N TRP A 164 -16.57 18.14 8.59
CA TRP A 164 -15.23 18.49 8.14
C TRP A 164 -14.63 17.34 7.36
N LYS A 165 -13.86 17.69 6.35
CA LYS A 165 -13.12 16.75 5.53
C LYS A 165 -11.65 17.12 5.51
N SER A 166 -10.78 16.12 5.55
CA SER A 166 -9.35 16.24 5.30
C SER A 166 -8.90 15.10 4.39
N THR A 167 -7.87 15.32 3.61
CA THR A 167 -7.26 14.30 2.76
C THR A 167 -5.85 14.04 3.24
N CYS A 168 -5.53 12.77 3.46
CA CYS A 168 -4.18 12.33 3.80
C CYS A 168 -3.54 11.64 2.61
N THR A 169 -2.38 12.10 2.19
CA THR A 169 -1.63 11.55 1.05
C THR A 169 -0.35 10.86 1.52
N TYR A 170 -0.04 9.74 0.91
CA TYR A 170 1.18 8.98 1.21
C TYR A 170 2.32 9.38 0.28
N SER A 171 3.48 9.60 0.88
CA SER A 171 4.73 9.87 0.19
C SER A 171 5.80 8.86 0.59
N THR A 172 6.34 8.14 -0.37
CA THR A 172 7.46 7.22 -0.16
C THR A 172 8.73 7.94 0.33
N PHE A 173 8.90 9.20 -0.07
CA PHE A 173 10.00 10.04 0.38
C PHE A 173 9.91 10.34 1.88
N LEU A 174 8.72 10.73 2.37
CA LEU A 174 8.48 11.00 3.78
C LEU A 174 8.51 9.71 4.63
N ALA A 175 8.09 8.61 4.05
CA ALA A 175 8.15 7.31 4.71
C ALA A 175 9.59 6.83 4.92
N ASN A 176 10.56 7.41 4.19
CA ASN A 176 11.97 6.99 4.20
C ASN A 176 12.13 5.47 4.05
N ASN A 177 11.26 4.88 3.22
CA ASN A 177 11.22 3.44 3.03
C ASN A 177 12.32 2.99 2.08
N LEU A 178 13.09 2.03 2.53
CA LEU A 178 13.97 1.26 1.67
C LEU A 178 13.12 0.33 0.78
N PRO A 179 13.64 -0.13 -0.36
CA PRO A 179 12.93 -1.06 -1.21
C PRO A 179 12.52 -2.30 -0.42
N THR A 180 11.22 -2.56 -0.36
CA THR A 180 10.65 -3.71 0.34
C THR A 180 10.61 -4.95 -0.53
N CYS A 181 10.78 -4.79 -1.84
CA CYS A 181 10.74 -5.87 -2.80
C CYS A 181 11.71 -5.64 -3.98
N CYS A 182 12.16 -6.74 -4.54
CA CYS A 182 13.03 -6.80 -5.70
C CYS A 182 12.50 -7.72 -6.77
N ILE A 183 12.82 -7.40 -8.00
CA ILE A 183 12.43 -8.18 -9.16
C ILE A 183 13.63 -8.95 -9.69
N SER A 184 13.45 -10.23 -9.94
CA SER A 184 14.37 -11.05 -10.68
C SER A 184 13.74 -11.56 -11.96
N LEU A 185 14.53 -11.67 -13.00
CA LEU A 185 14.10 -12.03 -14.35
C LEU A 185 14.79 -13.29 -14.83
N SER A 186 14.06 -14.14 -15.52
CA SER A 186 14.65 -15.28 -16.23
C SER A 186 13.82 -15.68 -17.44
N THR A 187 14.41 -16.49 -18.31
CA THR A 187 13.74 -17.01 -19.50
C THR A 187 14.05 -18.49 -19.67
N PHE A 188 13.21 -19.19 -20.42
CA PHE A 188 13.46 -20.58 -20.82
C PHE A 188 14.69 -20.75 -21.71
N TYR A 189 15.16 -19.65 -22.29
CA TYR A 189 16.26 -19.64 -23.26
C TYR A 189 17.63 -19.49 -22.59
N ASN A 190 17.67 -18.81 -21.45
CA ASN A 190 18.88 -18.63 -20.66
C ASN A 190 18.63 -19.16 -19.24
N PRO A 191 19.39 -20.16 -18.76
CA PRO A 191 19.22 -20.69 -17.42
C PRO A 191 19.62 -19.69 -16.32
N GLU A 192 20.35 -18.63 -16.66
CA GLU A 192 20.75 -17.63 -15.69
C GLU A 192 19.57 -16.78 -15.21
N VAL A 193 19.51 -16.57 -13.92
CA VAL A 193 18.57 -15.63 -13.28
C VAL A 193 19.24 -14.28 -13.18
N THR A 194 18.64 -13.26 -13.76
CA THR A 194 19.08 -11.88 -13.59
C THR A 194 18.59 -11.36 -12.25
N PRO A 195 19.45 -11.18 -11.24
CA PRO A 195 19.06 -10.64 -9.94
C PRO A 195 18.88 -9.12 -10.00
N CYS A 196 18.27 -8.55 -9.00
CA CYS A 196 18.30 -7.11 -8.78
C CYS A 196 19.45 -6.76 -7.84
N ASN A 197 20.51 -6.20 -8.38
CA ASN A 197 21.71 -5.83 -7.62
C ASN A 197 21.53 -4.61 -6.71
N LEU A 198 20.39 -3.89 -6.85
CA LEU A 198 20.11 -2.67 -6.08
C LEU A 198 19.18 -2.94 -4.90
N CYS A 199 18.82 -4.19 -4.65
CA CYS A 199 17.94 -4.54 -3.57
C CYS A 199 18.71 -4.63 -2.26
N SER A 200 18.31 -3.81 -1.30
CA SER A 200 18.73 -3.97 0.08
C SER A 200 17.59 -4.56 0.91
N CYS A 201 17.90 -5.44 1.82
CA CYS A 201 16.92 -6.06 2.72
C CYS A 201 16.45 -5.10 3.84
N GLY A 202 16.28 -3.84 3.57
CA GLY A 202 16.00 -2.83 4.57
C GLY A 202 17.24 -2.35 5.33
N CYS A 203 18.43 -2.82 4.96
CA CYS A 203 19.68 -2.33 5.50
C CYS A 203 20.02 -0.98 4.88
N LYS A 204 20.29 0.03 5.67
CA LYS A 204 20.79 1.32 5.15
C LYS A 204 22.22 1.12 4.67
N LEU A 205 22.45 1.27 3.37
CA LEU A 205 23.76 1.49 2.78
C LEU A 205 24.18 2.95 3.03
N ALA A 206 24.26 3.36 4.29
CA ALA A 206 24.82 4.65 4.65
C ALA A 206 26.18 4.39 5.27
N ASP A 207 27.20 4.89 4.60
CA ASP A 207 28.54 5.10 5.11
C ASP A 207 29.19 3.93 5.88
N ASN A 208 29.92 3.08 5.12
CA ASN A 208 30.99 2.17 5.58
C ASN A 208 30.75 1.29 6.83
N GLU A 209 29.52 1.12 7.29
CA GLU A 209 29.24 0.24 8.41
C GLU A 209 28.22 -0.84 8.07
N ALA A 210 28.72 -2.03 7.73
CA ALA A 210 27.94 -3.28 7.65
C ALA A 210 27.17 -3.64 8.95
N LYS A 211 27.17 -2.78 9.94
CA LYS A 211 26.56 -2.95 11.27
C LYS A 211 25.04 -2.79 11.30
N LEU A 212 24.42 -2.25 10.27
CA LEU A 212 23.01 -1.89 10.30
C LEU A 212 22.04 -3.00 9.88
N CYS A 213 22.54 -4.09 9.31
CA CYS A 213 21.75 -5.31 9.10
C CYS A 213 21.72 -6.20 10.34
N ILE A 214 22.52 -5.89 11.31
CA ILE A 214 22.56 -6.54 12.62
C ILE A 214 21.73 -5.66 13.55
N GLY A 215 20.49 -6.04 13.87
CA GLY A 215 19.67 -5.30 14.83
C GLY A 215 20.41 -5.16 16.15
N GLN A 216 20.35 -3.98 16.76
CA GLN A 216 20.86 -3.79 18.10
C GLN A 216 20.23 -4.84 19.02
N ARG A 217 21.05 -5.61 19.69
CA ARG A 217 20.63 -6.51 20.76
C ARG A 217 19.81 -5.70 21.77
N SER A 218 18.50 -5.80 21.69
CA SER A 218 17.70 -5.50 22.87
C SER A 218 18.03 -6.59 23.90
N SER A 219 18.49 -6.20 25.05
CA SER A 219 18.81 -7.04 26.21
C SER A 219 17.52 -7.67 26.77
N GLY A 220 16.97 -8.66 26.07
CA GLY A 220 15.81 -9.44 26.48
C GLY A 220 16.02 -10.92 26.22
N PRO A 221 15.33 -11.82 26.95
CA PRO A 221 15.60 -13.25 26.93
C PRO A 221 15.22 -13.99 25.63
N TYR A 222 14.75 -13.30 24.62
CA TYR A 222 14.45 -13.88 23.29
C TYR A 222 15.42 -13.34 22.26
N VAL A 223 16.48 -14.08 22.02
CA VAL A 223 17.39 -13.84 20.89
C VAL A 223 16.68 -14.27 19.64
N ARG A 224 16.04 -13.33 18.91
CA ARG A 224 15.66 -13.57 17.52
C ARG A 224 16.92 -13.63 16.70
N GLU A 225 17.15 -14.75 16.00
CA GLU A 225 18.21 -14.84 15.00
C GLU A 225 18.02 -13.71 13.98
N LEU A 226 19.02 -12.90 13.83
CA LEU A 226 19.04 -11.80 12.88
C LEU A 226 19.22 -12.37 11.49
N ILE A 227 18.30 -12.03 10.60
CA ILE A 227 18.43 -12.34 9.18
C ILE A 227 19.55 -11.46 8.64
N GLN A 228 20.64 -12.06 8.23
CA GLN A 228 21.71 -11.36 7.57
C GLN A 228 21.28 -11.04 6.15
N CYS A 229 21.16 -9.75 5.81
CA CYS A 229 20.92 -9.32 4.44
C CYS A 229 22.15 -9.59 3.60
N THR A 230 21.95 -10.28 2.49
CA THR A 230 22.97 -10.48 1.45
C THR A 230 22.54 -9.74 0.18
N ASP A 231 23.47 -9.54 -0.76
CA ASP A 231 23.18 -8.87 -2.04
C ASP A 231 22.11 -9.57 -2.89
N HIS A 232 21.78 -10.81 -2.53
CA HIS A 232 20.78 -11.63 -3.23
C HIS A 232 19.45 -11.75 -2.48
N MET A 233 19.37 -11.22 -1.26
CA MET A 233 18.17 -11.33 -0.43
C MET A 233 17.45 -10.00 -0.35
N CYS A 234 16.19 -9.99 -0.78
CA CYS A 234 15.27 -8.95 -0.44
C CYS A 234 14.20 -9.49 0.49
N PRO A 235 13.61 -8.66 1.34
CA PRO A 235 12.49 -9.07 2.17
C PRO A 235 11.41 -9.76 1.36
N LEU A 236 11.19 -9.31 0.15
CA LEU A 236 10.27 -9.92 -0.80
C LEU A 236 10.87 -9.93 -2.20
N ARG A 237 10.80 -11.07 -2.88
CA ARG A 237 11.25 -11.21 -4.27
C ARG A 237 10.09 -11.53 -5.18
N VAL A 238 9.94 -10.76 -6.24
CA VAL A 238 9.03 -11.05 -7.35
C VAL A 238 9.86 -11.58 -8.51
N HIS A 239 9.59 -12.81 -8.91
CA HIS A 239 10.30 -13.46 -10.01
C HIS A 239 9.40 -13.59 -11.23
N TRP A 240 9.83 -12.96 -12.32
CA TRP A 240 9.18 -13.04 -13.61
C TRP A 240 9.96 -13.97 -14.51
N HIS A 241 9.39 -15.14 -14.82
CA HIS A 241 10.02 -16.15 -15.65
C HIS A 241 9.21 -16.35 -16.93
N ILE A 242 9.82 -16.09 -18.08
CA ILE A 242 9.24 -16.43 -19.38
C ILE A 242 9.42 -17.92 -19.61
N LYS A 243 8.33 -18.69 -19.39
CA LYS A 243 8.36 -20.16 -19.43
C LYS A 243 8.35 -20.72 -20.83
N LYS A 244 7.57 -20.13 -21.72
CA LYS A 244 7.43 -20.57 -23.13
C LYS A 244 7.04 -19.41 -24.04
N ASN A 245 7.47 -19.53 -25.29
CA ASN A 245 7.13 -18.67 -26.38
C ASN A 245 6.33 -19.47 -27.42
N TYR A 246 4.99 -19.34 -27.36
CA TYR A 246 4.13 -19.91 -28.39
C TYR A 246 3.99 -18.95 -29.59
N MET A 247 3.38 -19.38 -30.66
CA MET A 247 3.17 -18.53 -31.83
C MET A 247 2.41 -17.25 -31.49
N ASN A 248 1.28 -17.37 -30.77
CA ASN A 248 0.40 -16.24 -30.45
C ASN A 248 0.47 -15.80 -28.98
N TYR A 249 1.19 -16.51 -28.12
CA TYR A 249 1.17 -16.25 -26.68
C TYR A 249 2.57 -16.34 -26.08
N TRP A 250 2.78 -15.52 -25.04
CA TRP A 250 3.80 -15.75 -24.03
C TRP A 250 3.18 -16.46 -22.84
N ARG A 251 3.86 -17.50 -22.33
CA ARG A 251 3.54 -18.10 -21.05
C ARG A 251 4.58 -17.67 -20.04
N VAL A 252 4.12 -16.93 -19.05
CA VAL A 252 4.93 -16.39 -17.96
C VAL A 252 4.59 -17.10 -16.67
N LYS A 253 5.59 -17.41 -15.86
CA LYS A 253 5.44 -17.82 -14.47
C LYS A 253 5.82 -16.64 -13.60
N LEU A 254 4.88 -16.18 -12.78
CA LEU A 254 5.06 -15.10 -11.82
C LEU A 254 5.08 -15.71 -10.42
N THR A 255 6.18 -15.54 -9.70
CA THR A 255 6.35 -16.06 -8.35
C THR A 255 6.69 -14.93 -7.41
N VAL A 256 5.98 -14.86 -6.29
CA VAL A 256 6.28 -13.95 -5.19
C VAL A 256 6.76 -14.78 -4.01
N SER A 257 7.91 -14.42 -3.46
CA SER A 257 8.53 -15.15 -2.34
C SER A 257 8.88 -14.16 -1.23
N ASN A 258 8.44 -14.49 -0.01
CA ASN A 258 8.73 -13.72 1.18
C ASN A 258 9.96 -14.28 1.90
N TYR A 259 11.05 -13.55 1.88
CA TYR A 259 12.27 -13.86 2.60
C TYR A 259 12.37 -13.12 3.95
N ASN A 260 11.38 -12.27 4.25
CA ASN A 260 11.33 -11.58 5.52
C ASN A 260 10.68 -12.47 6.58
N LEU A 261 11.50 -13.18 7.36
CA LEU A 261 11.03 -14.06 8.42
C LEU A 261 10.40 -13.32 9.61
N GLY A 262 10.49 -12.02 9.64
CA GLY A 262 9.87 -11.17 10.67
C GLY A 262 8.51 -10.58 10.28
N LYS A 263 8.06 -10.76 9.04
CA LYS A 263 6.81 -10.16 8.54
C LYS A 263 6.01 -11.15 7.71
N ASN A 264 4.78 -11.35 8.10
CA ASN A 264 3.79 -12.11 7.35
C ASN A 264 2.98 -11.20 6.44
N TYR A 265 2.62 -11.68 5.26
CA TYR A 265 1.75 -10.99 4.32
C TYR A 265 0.51 -11.85 4.07
N SER A 266 -0.61 -11.42 4.64
CA SER A 266 -1.96 -11.78 4.21
C SER A 266 -2.57 -10.57 3.49
N ASN A 267 -3.57 -10.78 2.67
CA ASN A 267 -4.18 -9.70 1.86
C ASN A 267 -3.15 -8.94 0.99
N TRP A 268 -2.17 -9.64 0.47
CA TRP A 268 -1.16 -9.07 -0.42
C TRP A 268 -1.75 -8.70 -1.78
N ASN A 269 -1.14 -7.72 -2.43
CA ASN A 269 -1.43 -7.40 -3.82
C ASN A 269 -0.17 -7.05 -4.60
N LEU A 270 -0.24 -7.25 -5.90
CA LEU A 270 0.82 -7.00 -6.85
C LEU A 270 0.27 -6.24 -8.05
N VAL A 271 0.81 -5.07 -8.33
CA VAL A 271 0.51 -4.31 -9.54
C VAL A 271 1.65 -4.49 -10.51
N VAL A 272 1.34 -4.93 -11.71
CA VAL A 272 2.33 -5.17 -12.77
C VAL A 272 2.00 -4.33 -13.98
N GLN A 273 2.95 -3.54 -14.44
CA GLN A 273 2.86 -2.81 -15.70
C GLN A 273 3.58 -3.58 -16.80
N HIS A 274 2.83 -4.06 -17.77
CA HIS A 274 3.35 -4.82 -18.92
C HIS A 274 2.49 -4.57 -20.16
N PRO A 275 3.08 -4.29 -21.32
CA PRO A 275 2.32 -3.98 -22.54
C PRO A 275 1.36 -5.10 -22.99
N GLY A 276 1.66 -6.35 -22.65
CA GLY A 276 0.79 -7.48 -22.96
C GLY A 276 -0.56 -7.46 -22.25
N PHE A 277 -0.72 -6.65 -21.20
CA PHE A 277 -2.02 -6.50 -20.51
C PHE A 277 -3.03 -5.64 -21.25
N SER A 278 -2.62 -4.95 -22.29
CA SER A 278 -3.55 -4.30 -23.24
C SER A 278 -4.35 -5.31 -24.08
N GLN A 279 -3.94 -6.56 -24.08
CA GLN A 279 -4.57 -7.66 -24.80
C GLN A 279 -5.24 -8.65 -23.85
N GLN A 280 -5.98 -9.61 -24.42
CA GLN A 280 -6.61 -10.66 -23.63
C GLN A 280 -5.55 -11.45 -22.83
N THR A 281 -5.74 -11.51 -21.53
CA THR A 281 -4.83 -12.17 -20.60
C THR A 281 -5.58 -13.25 -19.82
N THR A 282 -4.96 -14.41 -19.65
CA THR A 282 -5.47 -15.49 -18.79
C THR A 282 -4.54 -15.69 -17.61
N VAL A 283 -5.09 -15.64 -16.40
CA VAL A 283 -4.37 -15.84 -15.12
C VAL A 283 -4.94 -17.08 -14.43
N PHE A 284 -4.07 -17.94 -13.88
CA PHE A 284 -4.52 -19.25 -13.41
C PHE A 284 -4.75 -19.36 -11.91
N SER A 285 -3.88 -18.78 -11.10
CA SER A 285 -3.86 -19.07 -9.65
C SER A 285 -3.93 -17.81 -8.78
N PHE A 286 -4.13 -16.65 -9.36
CA PHE A 286 -4.36 -15.40 -8.65
C PHE A 286 -5.68 -14.80 -9.09
N ASN A 287 -6.30 -14.03 -8.20
CA ASN A 287 -7.30 -13.07 -8.63
C ASN A 287 -6.62 -11.96 -9.43
N SER A 288 -7.31 -11.42 -10.42
CA SER A 288 -6.76 -10.35 -11.23
C SER A 288 -7.82 -9.41 -11.78
N THR A 289 -7.45 -8.16 -11.95
CA THR A 289 -8.24 -7.17 -12.69
C THR A 289 -7.31 -6.23 -13.44
N MET A 290 -7.77 -5.74 -14.59
CA MET A 290 -7.05 -4.71 -15.33
C MET A 290 -7.39 -3.34 -14.77
N LEU A 291 -6.38 -2.51 -14.54
CA LEU A 291 -6.56 -1.15 -14.04
C LEU A 291 -6.54 -0.18 -15.23
N SER A 292 -7.63 0.53 -15.40
CA SER A 292 -7.67 1.67 -16.34
C SER A 292 -6.83 2.81 -15.80
N THR A 293 -5.84 3.24 -16.58
CA THR A 293 -4.99 4.37 -16.26
C THR A 293 -5.27 5.52 -17.21
N VAL A 294 -5.55 6.71 -16.68
CA VAL A 294 -5.81 7.90 -17.48
C VAL A 294 -4.54 8.28 -18.26
N GLY A 295 -4.62 8.33 -19.58
CA GLY A 295 -3.54 8.82 -20.46
C GLY A 295 -2.45 7.80 -20.83
N VAL A 296 -2.54 6.57 -20.37
CA VAL A 296 -1.65 5.47 -20.79
C VAL A 296 -2.49 4.30 -21.25
N PRO A 297 -2.12 3.57 -22.32
CA PRO A 297 -2.81 2.34 -22.69
C PRO A 297 -2.98 1.42 -21.48
N ASP A 298 -4.08 0.68 -21.43
CA ASP A 298 -4.41 -0.27 -20.35
C ASP A 298 -3.37 -1.40 -20.28
N GLU A 299 -2.21 -1.08 -19.72
CA GLU A 299 -1.07 -1.99 -19.60
C GLU A 299 -0.80 -2.39 -18.14
N VAL A 300 -1.76 -2.18 -17.25
CA VAL A 300 -1.59 -2.41 -15.82
C VAL A 300 -2.55 -3.47 -15.33
N ALA A 301 -2.02 -4.53 -14.74
CA ALA A 301 -2.80 -5.56 -14.08
C ALA A 301 -2.57 -5.50 -12.56
N LEU A 302 -3.64 -5.68 -11.81
CA LEU A 302 -3.65 -5.88 -10.37
C LEU A 302 -3.93 -7.36 -10.09
N PHE A 303 -3.06 -7.98 -9.28
CA PHE A 303 -3.17 -9.36 -8.81
C PHE A 303 -3.28 -9.39 -7.30
N TRP A 304 -4.03 -10.36 -6.77
CA TRP A 304 -4.09 -10.62 -5.33
C TRP A 304 -4.39 -12.09 -5.04
N GLY A 305 -4.28 -12.50 -3.79
CA GLY A 305 -4.50 -13.88 -3.38
C GLY A 305 -5.94 -14.34 -3.57
N LEU A 306 -6.11 -15.63 -3.87
CA LEU A 306 -7.38 -16.34 -3.76
C LEU A 306 -7.59 -16.75 -2.32
N ASP A 307 -8.72 -16.38 -1.73
CA ASP A 307 -9.10 -16.79 -0.39
C ASP A 307 -9.02 -18.32 -0.24
N PHE A 308 -8.51 -18.75 0.91
CA PHE A 308 -8.30 -20.16 1.28
C PHE A 308 -7.34 -20.95 0.38
N TYR A 309 -6.78 -20.35 -0.66
CA TYR A 309 -5.84 -21.00 -1.56
C TYR A 309 -4.42 -20.42 -1.44
N ASN A 310 -4.23 -19.17 -1.71
CA ASN A 310 -2.89 -18.54 -1.70
C ASN A 310 -2.81 -17.20 -1.01
N ASP A 311 -3.87 -16.73 -0.36
CA ASP A 311 -3.88 -15.44 0.31
C ASP A 311 -2.85 -15.37 1.46
N ALA A 312 -2.72 -16.44 2.21
CA ALA A 312 -1.84 -16.51 3.38
C ALA A 312 -0.48 -17.17 3.11
N LEU A 313 -0.18 -17.60 1.88
CA LEU A 313 1.07 -18.34 1.59
C LEU A 313 2.34 -17.49 1.62
N LEU A 314 2.21 -16.15 1.71
CA LEU A 314 3.35 -15.26 1.94
C LEU A 314 3.68 -15.06 3.42
N GLN A 315 3.15 -15.90 4.28
CA GLN A 315 3.57 -15.94 5.68
C GLN A 315 4.94 -16.61 5.78
N ALA A 316 5.78 -16.02 6.61
CA ALA A 316 7.06 -16.61 6.96
C ALA A 316 6.90 -17.36 8.27
N GLU A 317 7.06 -18.66 8.25
CA GLU A 317 7.24 -19.46 9.45
C GLU A 317 8.74 -19.61 9.75
N GLU A 318 9.09 -19.98 10.98
CA GLU A 318 10.46 -20.27 11.34
C GLU A 318 11.10 -21.24 10.33
N LYS A 319 12.10 -20.74 9.58
CA LYS A 319 12.87 -21.49 8.57
C LYS A 319 12.18 -21.80 7.24
N GLN A 320 10.97 -21.31 6.97
CA GLN A 320 10.31 -21.52 5.67
C GLN A 320 10.04 -20.18 4.97
N VAL A 321 10.39 -20.14 3.70
CA VAL A 321 10.09 -19.02 2.80
C VAL A 321 8.67 -19.20 2.28
N GLY A 322 7.77 -18.28 2.62
CA GLY A 322 6.44 -18.22 2.03
C GLY A 322 6.53 -17.89 0.54
N SER A 323 5.78 -18.61 -0.30
CA SER A 323 5.83 -18.38 -1.75
C SER A 323 4.48 -18.64 -2.39
N VAL A 324 4.10 -17.77 -3.32
CA VAL A 324 2.90 -17.89 -4.16
C VAL A 324 3.29 -17.78 -5.63
N THR A 325 2.59 -18.54 -6.47
CA THR A 325 2.92 -18.62 -7.90
C THR A 325 1.67 -18.63 -8.75
N THR A 326 1.70 -17.90 -9.85
CA THR A 326 0.70 -17.99 -10.93
C THR A 326 1.37 -18.15 -12.27
N GLU A 327 0.61 -18.66 -13.25
CA GLU A 327 0.98 -18.61 -14.65
C GLU A 327 0.07 -17.63 -15.37
N ILE A 328 0.62 -16.92 -16.34
CA ILE A 328 -0.06 -15.88 -17.10
C ILE A 328 0.16 -16.18 -18.58
N LEU A 329 -0.92 -16.23 -19.35
CA LEU A 329 -0.86 -16.24 -20.81
C LEU A 329 -1.10 -14.83 -21.33
N LEU A 330 -0.12 -14.26 -21.99
CA LEU A 330 -0.18 -12.94 -22.60
C LEU A 330 -0.32 -13.10 -24.12
N LEU A 331 -1.42 -12.65 -24.68
CA LEU A 331 -1.61 -12.63 -26.14
C LEU A 331 -0.61 -11.63 -26.74
N LYS A 332 0.05 -12.04 -27.83
CA LYS A 332 0.95 -11.17 -28.56
C LYS A 332 0.15 -10.26 -29.49
N ASP A 333 0.42 -8.97 -29.41
CA ASP A 333 0.05 -8.07 -30.49
C ASP A 333 1.12 -8.16 -31.59
N MET A 334 0.77 -8.74 -32.70
CA MET A 334 1.68 -8.97 -33.82
C MET A 334 2.21 -7.68 -34.43
N ASN A 335 1.54 -6.55 -34.22
CA ASN A 335 1.93 -5.26 -34.78
C ASN A 335 2.87 -4.47 -33.86
N SER A 336 2.65 -4.54 -32.56
CA SER A 336 3.43 -3.77 -31.56
C SER A 336 4.42 -4.63 -30.78
N PHE A 337 4.20 -5.94 -30.71
CA PHE A 337 4.95 -6.86 -29.91
C PHE A 337 6.21 -7.35 -30.63
N THR A 338 7.29 -6.60 -30.53
CA THR A 338 8.57 -7.03 -31.09
C THR A 338 9.47 -7.58 -30.00
N LEU A 339 9.99 -8.79 -30.20
CA LEU A 339 11.04 -9.41 -29.36
C LEU A 339 12.28 -8.52 -29.16
N ARG A 340 12.52 -7.61 -30.11
CA ARG A 340 13.72 -6.75 -30.15
C ARG A 340 13.75 -5.68 -29.07
N ASN A 341 12.60 -5.34 -28.46
CA ASN A 341 12.49 -4.19 -27.56
C ASN A 341 12.27 -4.56 -26.09
N GLY A 342 12.55 -5.80 -25.68
CA GLY A 342 12.41 -6.22 -24.28
C GLY A 342 10.97 -6.27 -23.78
N TRP A 343 9.99 -6.33 -24.64
CA TRP A 343 8.56 -6.33 -24.32
C TRP A 343 8.06 -7.58 -23.57
N ALA A 344 8.90 -8.58 -23.42
CA ALA A 344 8.58 -9.79 -22.66
C ALA A 344 8.65 -9.59 -21.15
N PHE A 345 9.23 -8.50 -20.70
CA PHE A 345 9.44 -8.21 -19.29
C PHE A 345 8.57 -7.05 -18.80
N PRO A 346 8.18 -7.06 -17.52
CA PRO A 346 7.41 -5.95 -16.96
C PRO A 346 8.24 -4.67 -16.92
N ARG A 347 7.58 -3.54 -17.08
CA ARG A 347 8.20 -2.22 -16.96
C ARG A 347 8.35 -1.81 -15.51
N ARG A 348 7.33 -2.10 -14.69
CA ARG A 348 7.28 -1.81 -13.25
C ARG A 348 6.45 -2.85 -12.54
N ILE A 349 6.80 -3.10 -11.31
CA ILE A 349 6.02 -3.93 -10.39
C ILE A 349 5.95 -3.22 -9.04
N TYR A 350 4.76 -3.23 -8.43
CA TYR A 350 4.52 -2.71 -7.10
C TYR A 350 3.95 -3.84 -6.24
N PHE A 351 4.44 -3.95 -5.03
CA PHE A 351 3.91 -4.87 -4.03
C PHE A 351 3.30 -4.08 -2.87
N ASN A 352 2.02 -4.31 -2.57
CA ASN A 352 1.24 -3.56 -1.57
C ASN A 352 1.41 -2.02 -1.70
N GLY A 353 1.49 -1.54 -2.93
CA GLY A 353 1.66 -0.13 -3.25
C GLY A 353 3.10 0.39 -3.19
N GLU A 354 4.08 -0.42 -2.82
CA GLU A 354 5.49 -0.05 -2.85
C GLU A 354 6.15 -0.47 -4.17
N ASN A 355 6.95 0.42 -4.76
CA ASN A 355 7.64 0.15 -6.02
C ASN A 355 8.81 -0.81 -5.79
N CYS A 356 8.77 -1.97 -6.43
CA CYS A 356 9.84 -2.95 -6.37
C CYS A 356 11.04 -2.51 -7.23
N ARG A 357 12.24 -2.80 -6.75
CA ARG A 357 13.47 -2.53 -7.52
C ARG A 357 13.60 -3.48 -8.69
N MET A 358 13.79 -2.90 -9.87
CA MET A 358 14.04 -3.62 -11.11
C MET A 358 15.54 -3.82 -11.33
N PRO A 359 15.96 -4.92 -11.98
CA PRO A 359 17.30 -5.02 -12.56
C PRO A 359 17.56 -3.90 -13.56
N LEU A 360 18.81 -3.60 -13.80
CA LEU A 360 19.17 -2.64 -14.85
C LEU A 360 18.73 -3.18 -16.23
N PRO A 361 18.18 -2.36 -17.13
CA PRO A 361 17.74 -2.82 -18.47
C PRO A 361 18.81 -3.56 -19.26
N GLN A 362 20.09 -3.18 -19.09
CA GLN A 362 21.20 -3.82 -19.76
C GLN A 362 21.47 -5.26 -19.28
N SER A 363 21.00 -5.61 -18.09
CA SER A 363 21.16 -6.95 -17.52
C SER A 363 19.95 -7.86 -17.77
N PHE A 364 18.93 -7.40 -18.49
CA PHE A 364 17.76 -8.24 -18.78
C PHE A 364 18.17 -9.49 -19.55
N PRO A 365 17.56 -10.65 -19.27
CA PRO A 365 17.86 -11.87 -19.98
C PRO A 365 17.61 -11.70 -21.47
N MET A 366 18.52 -12.22 -22.28
CA MET A 366 18.35 -12.21 -23.72
C MET A 366 17.26 -13.19 -24.16
N LEU A 367 16.55 -12.83 -25.19
CA LEU A 367 15.58 -13.66 -25.86
C LEU A 367 16.13 -14.08 -27.22
N PRO A 368 15.63 -15.20 -27.80
CA PRO A 368 16.00 -15.58 -29.17
C PRO A 368 15.76 -14.40 -30.12
N ASN A 369 16.73 -14.08 -30.95
CA ASN A 369 16.72 -12.92 -31.84
C ASN A 369 16.78 -11.53 -31.13
N GLY A 370 17.06 -11.49 -29.85
CA GLY A 370 17.44 -10.27 -29.13
C GLY A 370 18.85 -9.81 -29.52
N CYS A 371 19.14 -8.55 -29.23
CA CYS A 371 20.46 -7.98 -29.43
C CYS A 371 21.42 -8.55 -28.39
N SER A 372 22.61 -9.07 -28.81
CA SER A 372 23.68 -9.44 -27.90
C SER A 372 24.63 -8.27 -27.66
N ARG A 373 25.34 -8.28 -26.52
CA ARG A 373 26.41 -7.32 -26.24
C ARG A 373 27.48 -7.28 -27.33
N GLU A 374 27.69 -8.40 -28.01
CA GLU A 374 28.71 -8.56 -29.05
C GLU A 374 28.20 -8.25 -30.47
N LYS A 375 26.90 -8.24 -30.68
CA LYS A 375 26.28 -7.83 -31.93
C LYS A 375 25.30 -6.70 -31.65
N PRO A 376 25.73 -5.43 -31.76
CA PRO A 376 24.81 -4.31 -31.64
C PRO A 376 23.67 -4.55 -32.64
N CYS A 377 22.45 -4.43 -32.19
CA CYS A 377 21.31 -4.35 -33.11
C CYS A 377 21.62 -3.20 -34.04
N ASN A 378 21.99 -3.50 -35.26
CA ASN A 378 22.08 -2.50 -36.32
C ASN A 378 20.70 -1.89 -36.46
N SER A 379 20.58 -0.75 -35.88
CA SER A 379 19.32 -0.15 -35.49
C SER A 379 18.65 0.40 -36.71
N TYR A 380 17.39 0.07 -36.88
CA TYR A 380 16.48 0.92 -37.61
C TYR A 380 16.49 2.38 -37.12
N LEU A 381 16.99 2.64 -35.91
CA LEU A 381 17.21 4.01 -35.41
C LEU A 381 18.28 4.73 -36.20
N SER A 382 19.33 4.04 -36.68
CA SER A 382 20.33 4.65 -37.59
C SER A 382 19.76 4.93 -38.97
N MET A 383 18.88 4.09 -39.46
CA MET A 383 18.14 4.37 -40.71
C MET A 383 17.14 5.48 -40.58
N LEU A 384 16.41 5.59 -39.44
CA LEU A 384 15.50 6.71 -39.19
C LEU A 384 16.28 8.04 -39.01
N LEU A 385 17.43 8.03 -38.35
CA LEU A 385 18.31 9.19 -38.24
C LEU A 385 18.93 9.55 -39.60
N LEU A 386 19.30 8.57 -40.42
CA LEU A 386 19.78 8.82 -41.77
C LEU A 386 18.65 9.34 -42.70
N SER A 387 17.44 8.84 -42.56
CA SER A 387 16.29 9.34 -43.35
C SER A 387 15.87 10.73 -42.91
N ILE A 388 15.93 11.04 -41.63
CA ILE A 388 15.69 12.40 -41.12
C ILE A 388 16.82 13.35 -41.54
N TYR A 389 18.06 12.90 -41.57
CA TYR A 389 19.19 13.71 -42.03
C TYR A 389 19.15 13.96 -43.55
N LEU A 390 18.69 12.97 -44.34
CA LEU A 390 18.48 13.11 -45.80
C LEU A 390 17.28 14.02 -46.13
N THR A 391 16.19 13.92 -45.39
CA THR A 391 15.03 14.81 -45.55
C THR A 391 15.34 16.25 -45.10
N TYR A 392 16.18 16.45 -44.08
CA TYR A 392 16.61 17.78 -43.67
C TYR A 392 17.57 18.44 -44.69
N LYS A 393 18.37 17.63 -45.41
CA LYS A 393 19.28 18.14 -46.45
C LYS A 393 18.58 18.44 -47.79
N THR A 394 17.40 17.85 -48.03
CA THR A 394 16.60 18.12 -49.25
C THR A 394 15.62 19.29 -49.07
N LEU A 395 15.44 19.80 -47.83
CA LEU A 395 14.59 20.95 -47.51
C LEU A 395 15.36 22.29 -47.43
N ASN A 396 16.70 22.29 -47.63
CA ASN A 396 17.53 23.46 -47.65
C ASN A 396 18.19 23.72 -48.99
N PHE A 397 17.43 23.57 -50.06
CA PHE A 397 17.72 24.09 -51.41
C PHE A 397 16.58 24.93 -51.90
#